data_4905d92ab022617ca4c122382c4de69d
#
_entry.id   4905d92ab022617ca4c122382c4de69d
#
_cell.length_a   1.000
_cell.length_b   1.000
_cell.length_c   1.000
_cell.angle_alpha   90.00
_cell.angle_beta   90.00
_cell.angle_gamma   90.00
#
_symmetry.space_group_name_H-M   'P 1'
#
loop_
_entity.id
_entity.type
_entity.pdbx_description
1 polymer ?
#
loop_
_entity_poly.entity_id
_entity_poly.type
_entity_poly.pdbx_seq_one_letter_code
_entity_poly.pdbx_strand_id
1 'polypeptide(L)'
;MKKTFLLPKNHILNTYVTNNFNDLRFSYFFFPFFLLLLIVVFLFIENAFSIEVYTQIQKDSFFYLNYQLSKFPDLQFNLTQLGDVIIFLPFITIFIVYAPKFWHALLSSLLVSGIFSFLLKKLFAVPRPAAVFDNDSFLIIGDVLSGNTSLPSGHSIATFTILTSVFFAFIPKELRFKIIWFCSILIVGLIIVFTRVGVGAHYPLDVIIGSIIGCTAALAGIFINKNYNPWIWIGNKKKYPVFIFVMFIWAVALINKIIATHLVIFYFSLASLVITLFIIINIYVKKQY
;
A
#
# COMPACT_ATOMS: atom_id res chain seq x y z
N MET A 1 6.82 -19.59 -44.94
CA MET A 1 5.89 -18.86 -44.08
C MET A 1 6.30 -19.03 -42.62
N LYS A 2 6.94 -18.04 -42.00
CA LYS A 2 7.26 -18.05 -40.55
C LYS A 2 5.94 -17.84 -39.79
N LYS A 3 5.46 -18.88 -39.07
CA LYS A 3 4.39 -18.73 -38.09
C LYS A 3 4.89 -17.76 -37.00
N THR A 4 4.43 -16.54 -37.01
CA THR A 4 4.54 -15.61 -35.90
C THR A 4 3.78 -16.23 -34.71
N PHE A 5 4.52 -16.86 -33.81
CA PHE A 5 4.01 -17.32 -32.54
C PHE A 5 3.57 -16.05 -31.77
N LEU A 6 2.30 -15.71 -31.82
CA LEU A 6 1.69 -14.75 -30.91
C LEU A 6 1.86 -15.33 -29.51
N LEU A 7 2.80 -14.80 -28.75
CA LEU A 7 2.94 -15.10 -27.32
C LEU A 7 1.57 -14.87 -26.66
N PRO A 8 1.08 -15.79 -25.82
CA PRO A 8 -0.18 -15.57 -25.11
C PRO A 8 -0.10 -14.23 -24.33
N LYS A 9 -1.17 -13.44 -24.34
CA LYS A 9 -1.23 -12.10 -23.71
C LYS A 9 -0.64 -12.05 -22.30
N ASN A 10 -0.72 -13.13 -21.54
CA ASN A 10 -0.17 -13.28 -20.20
C ASN A 10 1.39 -13.18 -20.16
N HIS A 11 2.08 -13.56 -21.23
CA HIS A 11 3.54 -13.45 -21.32
C HIS A 11 4.00 -12.01 -21.56
N ILE A 12 3.21 -11.21 -22.30
CA ILE A 12 3.58 -9.84 -22.68
C ILE A 12 3.67 -8.95 -21.44
N LEU A 13 2.62 -8.94 -20.60
CA LEU A 13 2.58 -8.10 -19.41
C LEU A 13 3.63 -8.51 -18.38
N ASN A 14 3.79 -9.81 -18.12
CA ASN A 14 4.80 -10.29 -17.20
C ASN A 14 6.23 -9.98 -17.67
N THR A 15 6.50 -10.06 -18.98
CA THR A 15 7.79 -9.66 -19.57
C THR A 15 8.03 -8.15 -19.41
N TYR A 16 6.98 -7.34 -19.62
CA TYR A 16 7.05 -5.90 -19.42
C TYR A 16 7.45 -5.55 -17.97
N VAL A 17 6.78 -6.14 -16.99
CA VAL A 17 7.10 -5.97 -15.57
C VAL A 17 8.52 -6.43 -15.26
N THR A 18 8.94 -7.58 -15.79
CA THR A 18 10.29 -8.11 -15.59
C THR A 18 11.36 -7.13 -16.10
N ASN A 19 11.16 -6.58 -17.29
CA ASN A 19 12.10 -5.62 -17.88
C ASN A 19 12.16 -4.35 -17.03
N ASN A 20 11.02 -3.80 -16.60
CA ASN A 20 10.98 -2.61 -15.75
C ASN A 20 11.70 -2.83 -14.41
N PHE A 21 11.53 -3.99 -13.78
CA PHE A 21 12.24 -4.31 -12.54
C PHE A 21 13.75 -4.53 -12.75
N ASN A 22 14.16 -5.10 -13.90
CA ASN A 22 15.56 -5.27 -14.22
C ASN A 22 16.29 -3.95 -14.47
N ASP A 23 15.60 -2.95 -15.04
CA ASP A 23 16.11 -1.61 -15.28
C ASP A 23 16.25 -0.76 -13.99
N LEU A 24 15.72 -1.27 -12.86
CA LEU A 24 15.73 -0.56 -11.58
C LEU A 24 17.16 -0.50 -11.02
N ARG A 25 17.62 0.72 -10.67
CA ARG A 25 18.96 0.99 -10.14
C ARG A 25 18.91 1.25 -8.64
N PHE A 26 19.96 0.88 -7.94
CA PHE A 26 20.09 1.13 -6.50
C PHE A 26 20.00 2.63 -6.14
N SER A 27 20.39 3.51 -7.08
CA SER A 27 20.29 4.96 -6.91
C SER A 27 18.86 5.47 -6.62
N TYR A 28 17.81 4.70 -6.93
CA TYR A 28 16.44 5.10 -6.58
C TYR A 28 16.19 5.18 -5.08
N PHE A 29 17.02 4.54 -4.24
CA PHE A 29 16.96 4.69 -2.79
C PHE A 29 17.39 6.08 -2.30
N PHE A 30 18.20 6.81 -3.07
CA PHE A 30 18.62 8.17 -2.65
C PHE A 30 17.45 9.12 -2.48
N PHE A 31 16.39 8.99 -3.28
CA PHE A 31 15.25 9.88 -3.18
C PHE A 31 14.48 9.75 -1.85
N PRO A 32 13.99 8.57 -1.44
CA PRO A 32 13.33 8.42 -0.15
C PRO A 32 14.28 8.72 1.02
N PHE A 33 15.56 8.35 0.96
CA PHE A 33 16.52 8.71 2.01
C PHE A 33 16.75 10.21 2.11
N PHE A 34 16.81 10.92 0.99
CA PHE A 34 16.91 12.38 0.99
C PHE A 34 15.68 13.03 1.63
N LEU A 35 14.49 12.55 1.33
CA LEU A 35 13.27 13.05 1.97
C LEU A 35 13.25 12.78 3.50
N LEU A 36 13.68 11.61 3.94
CA LEU A 36 13.82 11.32 5.37
C LEU A 36 14.84 12.24 6.03
N LEU A 37 15.98 12.50 5.36
CA LEU A 37 16.99 13.44 5.85
C LEU A 37 16.41 14.85 6.03
N LEU A 38 15.62 15.34 5.06
CA LEU A 38 14.96 16.64 5.18
C LEU A 38 14.01 16.69 6.40
N ILE A 39 13.28 15.62 6.67
CA ILE A 39 12.40 15.54 7.85
C ILE A 39 13.23 15.52 9.14
N VAL A 40 14.34 14.78 9.18
CA VAL A 40 15.23 14.76 10.35
C VAL A 40 15.82 16.15 10.60
N VAL A 41 16.25 16.86 9.54
CA VAL A 41 16.74 18.25 9.66
C VAL A 41 15.64 19.20 10.15
N PHE A 42 14.42 19.06 9.65
CA PHE A 42 13.27 19.82 10.14
C PHE A 42 13.01 19.57 11.63
N LEU A 43 12.95 18.31 12.05
CA LEU A 43 12.76 17.93 13.46
C LEU A 43 13.90 18.43 14.37
N PHE A 44 15.13 18.50 13.82
CA PHE A 44 16.29 19.04 14.54
C PHE A 44 16.16 20.56 14.75
N ILE A 45 15.75 21.29 13.72
CA ILE A 45 15.53 22.75 13.80
C ILE A 45 14.44 23.09 14.82
N GLU A 46 13.34 22.30 14.83
CA GLU A 46 12.21 22.46 15.75
C GLU A 46 12.47 21.87 17.15
N ASN A 47 13.65 21.30 17.42
CA ASN A 47 13.97 20.56 18.65
C ASN A 47 12.94 19.47 18.99
N ALA A 48 12.36 18.82 17.98
CA ALA A 48 11.21 17.94 18.06
C ALA A 48 11.56 16.43 18.13
N PHE A 49 12.66 16.09 18.81
CA PHE A 49 13.02 14.69 19.06
C PHE A 49 12.38 14.10 20.31
N SER A 50 11.84 14.92 21.21
CA SER A 50 11.00 14.40 22.28
C SER A 50 9.57 14.16 21.79
N ILE A 51 8.88 13.19 22.41
CA ILE A 51 7.50 12.84 22.06
C ILE A 51 6.56 14.06 22.23
N GLU A 52 6.73 14.81 23.30
CA GLU A 52 5.92 15.98 23.62
C GLU A 52 6.04 17.06 22.54
N VAL A 53 7.28 17.42 22.17
CA VAL A 53 7.51 18.44 21.15
C VAL A 53 7.08 17.94 19.77
N TYR A 54 7.37 16.66 19.44
CA TYR A 54 6.92 16.04 18.18
C TYR A 54 5.42 16.12 17.98
N THR A 55 4.63 15.84 19.00
CA THR A 55 3.16 15.94 18.91
C THR A 55 2.70 17.37 18.87
N GLN A 56 3.33 18.26 19.65
CA GLN A 56 2.94 19.66 19.78
C GLN A 56 3.17 20.48 18.49
N ILE A 57 4.30 20.29 17.79
CA ILE A 57 4.56 21.03 16.52
C ILE A 57 3.57 20.67 15.42
N GLN A 58 2.87 19.55 15.54
CA GLN A 58 1.90 19.08 14.57
C GLN A 58 0.45 19.45 14.94
N LYS A 59 0.24 19.98 16.14
CA LYS A 59 -1.10 20.24 16.68
C LYS A 59 -1.97 21.04 15.71
N ASP A 60 -1.54 22.24 15.35
CA ASP A 60 -2.35 23.14 14.53
C ASP A 60 -2.59 22.56 13.12
N SER A 61 -1.58 21.97 12.49
CA SER A 61 -1.71 21.31 11.20
C SER A 61 -2.64 20.09 11.28
N PHE A 62 -2.57 19.31 12.35
CA PHE A 62 -3.46 18.18 12.58
C PHE A 62 -4.92 18.64 12.70
N PHE A 63 -5.23 19.62 13.57
CA PHE A 63 -6.59 20.12 13.75
C PHE A 63 -7.15 20.72 12.47
N TYR A 64 -6.36 21.53 11.77
CA TYR A 64 -6.77 22.13 10.50
C TYR A 64 -7.10 21.06 9.44
N LEU A 65 -6.19 20.10 9.21
CA LEU A 65 -6.40 19.06 8.21
C LEU A 65 -7.53 18.12 8.62
N ASN A 66 -7.62 17.73 9.88
CA ASN A 66 -8.73 16.91 10.37
C ASN A 66 -10.07 17.60 10.11
N TYR A 67 -10.22 18.88 10.50
CA TYR A 67 -11.43 19.66 10.26
C TYR A 67 -11.79 19.74 8.77
N GLN A 68 -10.81 19.98 7.88
CA GLN A 68 -11.11 20.11 6.45
C GLN A 68 -11.49 18.77 5.80
N LEU A 69 -10.78 17.71 6.14
CA LEU A 69 -10.98 16.39 5.55
C LEU A 69 -12.23 15.69 6.09
N SER A 70 -12.53 15.87 7.37
CA SER A 70 -13.68 15.25 8.04
C SER A 70 -15.05 15.83 7.61
N LYS A 71 -15.08 16.90 6.82
CA LYS A 71 -16.32 17.41 6.19
C LYS A 71 -17.01 16.36 5.30
N PHE A 72 -16.29 15.34 4.86
CA PHE A 72 -16.80 14.23 4.06
C PHE A 72 -16.58 12.90 4.77
N PRO A 73 -17.26 12.63 5.91
CA PRO A 73 -16.95 11.51 6.80
C PRO A 73 -17.06 10.16 6.11
N ASP A 74 -18.11 9.93 5.33
CA ASP A 74 -18.31 8.67 4.61
C ASP A 74 -17.21 8.40 3.57
N LEU A 75 -16.78 9.46 2.86
CA LEU A 75 -15.67 9.36 1.91
C LEU A 75 -14.36 9.03 2.63
N GLN A 76 -14.07 9.73 3.73
CA GLN A 76 -12.88 9.48 4.55
C GLN A 76 -12.87 8.05 5.09
N PHE A 77 -14.02 7.58 5.60
CA PHE A 77 -14.11 6.24 6.18
C PHE A 77 -13.99 5.13 5.13
N ASN A 78 -14.55 5.31 3.93
CA ASN A 78 -14.37 4.38 2.82
C ASN A 78 -12.92 4.38 2.32
N LEU A 79 -12.34 5.54 2.01
CA LEU A 79 -10.99 5.61 1.43
C LEU A 79 -9.91 5.17 2.41
N THR A 80 -10.07 5.42 3.72
CA THR A 80 -9.08 4.99 4.72
C THR A 80 -8.92 3.46 4.74
N GLN A 81 -9.96 2.70 4.37
CA GLN A 81 -9.90 1.24 4.30
C GLN A 81 -8.93 0.74 3.22
N LEU A 82 -8.65 1.54 2.18
CA LEU A 82 -7.63 1.21 1.18
C LEU A 82 -6.20 1.21 1.76
N GLY A 83 -5.99 1.78 2.94
CA GLY A 83 -4.74 1.62 3.67
C GLY A 83 -4.57 0.23 4.34
N ASP A 84 -5.64 -0.57 4.41
CA ASP A 84 -5.59 -1.96 4.86
C ASP A 84 -5.24 -2.88 3.70
N VAL A 85 -4.16 -3.66 3.85
CA VAL A 85 -3.67 -4.63 2.86
C VAL A 85 -4.76 -5.63 2.45
N ILE A 86 -5.60 -6.07 3.42
CA ILE A 86 -6.69 -7.03 3.17
C ILE A 86 -7.74 -6.43 2.22
N ILE A 87 -7.91 -5.12 2.22
CA ILE A 87 -8.88 -4.42 1.37
C ILE A 87 -8.27 -3.99 0.04
N PHE A 88 -7.00 -3.56 0.04
CA PHE A 88 -6.36 -3.07 -1.16
C PHE A 88 -5.94 -4.19 -2.13
N LEU A 89 -5.33 -5.26 -1.62
CA LEU A 89 -4.79 -6.32 -2.48
C LEU A 89 -5.82 -6.98 -3.41
N PRO A 90 -7.08 -7.22 -3.03
CA PRO A 90 -8.09 -7.75 -3.93
C PRO A 90 -8.20 -7.02 -5.27
N PHE A 91 -8.02 -5.68 -5.31
CA PHE A 91 -8.07 -4.89 -6.54
C PHE A 91 -6.95 -5.24 -7.54
N ILE A 92 -5.88 -5.85 -7.07
CA ILE A 92 -4.71 -6.17 -7.87
C ILE A 92 -4.42 -7.68 -7.97
N THR A 93 -5.28 -8.54 -7.36
CA THR A 93 -5.11 -10.01 -7.42
C THR A 93 -5.09 -10.57 -8.84
N ILE A 94 -5.74 -9.90 -9.78
CA ILE A 94 -5.74 -10.27 -11.20
C ILE A 94 -4.32 -10.43 -11.78
N PHE A 95 -3.35 -9.66 -11.27
CA PHE A 95 -1.96 -9.76 -11.69
C PHE A 95 -1.25 -11.04 -11.25
N ILE A 96 -1.83 -11.86 -10.35
CA ILE A 96 -1.32 -13.21 -10.08
C ILE A 96 -1.28 -14.02 -11.38
N VAL A 97 -2.28 -13.81 -12.25
CA VAL A 97 -2.41 -14.51 -13.53
C VAL A 97 -1.60 -13.85 -14.65
N TYR A 98 -1.69 -12.51 -14.76
CA TYR A 98 -1.16 -11.78 -15.92
C TYR A 98 0.25 -11.22 -15.72
N ALA A 99 0.66 -10.98 -14.46
CA ALA A 99 1.98 -10.46 -14.12
C ALA A 99 2.52 -11.07 -12.81
N PRO A 100 2.74 -12.40 -12.74
CA PRO A 100 3.21 -13.05 -11.52
C PRO A 100 4.50 -12.44 -10.96
N LYS A 101 5.39 -11.90 -11.78
CA LYS A 101 6.60 -11.18 -11.32
C LYS A 101 6.28 -9.94 -10.48
N PHE A 102 5.18 -9.25 -10.78
CA PHE A 102 4.69 -8.16 -9.92
C PHE A 102 4.34 -8.68 -8.51
N TRP A 103 3.59 -9.79 -8.42
CA TRP A 103 3.23 -10.40 -7.14
C TRP A 103 4.43 -10.90 -6.35
N HIS A 104 5.43 -11.48 -7.02
CA HIS A 104 6.67 -11.89 -6.36
C HIS A 104 7.34 -10.70 -5.65
N ALA A 105 7.49 -9.58 -6.36
CA ALA A 105 8.08 -8.38 -5.81
C ALA A 105 7.20 -7.76 -4.71
N LEU A 106 5.88 -7.68 -4.93
CA LEU A 106 4.92 -7.12 -3.99
C LEU A 106 4.93 -7.85 -2.64
N LEU A 107 4.93 -9.19 -2.64
CA LEU A 107 4.98 -9.96 -1.41
C LEU A 107 6.27 -9.72 -0.62
N SER A 108 7.43 -9.67 -1.30
CA SER A 108 8.68 -9.30 -0.65
C SER A 108 8.61 -7.88 -0.07
N SER A 109 8.01 -6.94 -0.83
CA SER A 109 7.84 -5.55 -0.38
C SER A 109 6.93 -5.44 0.85
N LEU A 110 5.82 -6.18 0.87
CA LEU A 110 4.89 -6.21 2.01
C LEU A 110 5.52 -6.84 3.26
N LEU A 111 6.36 -7.87 3.12
CA LEU A 111 7.11 -8.42 4.25
C LEU A 111 8.07 -7.37 4.83
N VAL A 112 8.83 -6.68 3.99
CA VAL A 112 9.74 -5.61 4.44
C VAL A 112 8.94 -4.48 5.10
N SER A 113 7.81 -4.08 4.52
CA SER A 113 6.96 -3.02 5.06
C SER A 113 6.38 -3.39 6.44
N GLY A 114 5.97 -4.65 6.62
CA GLY A 114 5.48 -5.16 7.90
C GLY A 114 6.56 -5.13 8.98
N ILE A 115 7.78 -5.54 8.64
CA ILE A 115 8.94 -5.49 9.55
C ILE A 115 9.23 -4.03 9.95
N PHE A 116 9.30 -3.11 8.98
CA PHE A 116 9.53 -1.69 9.26
C PHE A 116 8.42 -1.10 10.13
N SER A 117 7.15 -1.38 9.80
CA SER A 117 6.03 -0.90 10.59
C SER A 117 6.10 -1.38 12.04
N PHE A 118 6.36 -2.66 12.26
CA PHE A 118 6.45 -3.25 13.59
C PHE A 118 7.61 -2.67 14.41
N LEU A 119 8.83 -2.67 13.85
CA LEU A 119 10.04 -2.24 14.54
C LEU A 119 10.01 -0.74 14.86
N LEU A 120 9.61 0.10 13.89
CA LEU A 120 9.63 1.54 14.07
C LEU A 120 8.53 2.03 15.03
N LYS A 121 7.34 1.42 15.00
CA LYS A 121 6.29 1.72 15.99
C LYS A 121 6.72 1.41 17.40
N LYS A 122 7.42 0.30 17.60
CA LYS A 122 7.97 -0.07 18.91
C LYS A 122 9.10 0.86 19.34
N LEU A 123 9.92 1.30 18.39
CA LEU A 123 11.06 2.19 18.66
C LEU A 123 10.60 3.59 19.04
N PHE A 124 9.70 4.17 18.26
CA PHE A 124 9.27 5.57 18.47
C PHE A 124 8.21 5.70 19.55
N ALA A 125 7.32 4.73 19.70
CA ALA A 125 6.27 4.66 20.71
C ALA A 125 5.45 5.96 20.89
N VAL A 126 5.23 6.71 19.78
CA VAL A 126 4.49 7.99 19.79
C VAL A 126 3.01 7.73 20.05
N PRO A 127 2.37 8.41 21.02
CA PRO A 127 0.95 8.30 21.27
C PRO A 127 0.13 8.88 20.11
N ARG A 128 -1.04 8.32 19.88
CA ARG A 128 -1.98 8.79 18.84
C ARG A 128 -2.70 10.06 19.28
N PRO A 129 -3.29 10.84 18.33
CA PRO A 129 -4.01 12.07 18.66
C PRO A 129 -5.04 11.89 19.78
N ALA A 130 -5.83 10.81 19.76
CA ALA A 130 -6.84 10.52 20.78
C ALA A 130 -6.27 10.14 22.16
N ALA A 131 -4.96 9.93 22.29
CA ALA A 131 -4.28 9.70 23.57
C ALA A 131 -3.64 10.99 24.12
N VAL A 132 -3.59 12.08 23.33
CA VAL A 132 -2.89 13.33 23.68
C VAL A 132 -3.86 14.49 23.78
N PHE A 133 -4.83 14.57 22.88
CA PHE A 133 -5.79 15.66 22.80
C PHE A 133 -7.16 15.22 23.33
N ASP A 134 -7.95 16.20 23.76
CA ASP A 134 -9.33 15.97 24.10
C ASP A 134 -10.11 15.48 22.86
N ASN A 135 -10.80 14.35 23.00
CA ASN A 135 -11.52 13.71 21.90
C ASN A 135 -12.71 14.53 21.39
N ASP A 136 -13.21 15.45 22.16
CA ASP A 136 -14.28 16.39 21.75
C ASP A 136 -13.74 17.58 20.94
N SER A 137 -12.39 17.74 20.86
CA SER A 137 -11.75 18.87 20.18
C SER A 137 -11.47 18.62 18.68
N PHE A 138 -11.66 17.39 18.17
CA PHE A 138 -11.47 17.03 16.75
C PHE A 138 -12.38 15.87 16.36
N LEU A 139 -12.57 15.66 15.06
CA LEU A 139 -13.45 14.59 14.58
C LEU A 139 -12.70 13.24 14.54
N ILE A 140 -13.31 12.23 15.18
CA ILE A 140 -12.90 10.83 15.09
C ILE A 140 -13.93 10.07 14.27
N ILE A 141 -13.50 9.44 13.17
CA ILE A 141 -14.36 8.66 12.28
C ILE A 141 -13.97 7.18 12.41
N GLY A 142 -14.92 6.34 12.86
CA GLY A 142 -14.69 4.93 13.17
C GLY A 142 -14.19 4.73 14.61
N ASP A 143 -13.28 3.77 14.82
CA ASP A 143 -12.80 3.41 16.15
C ASP A 143 -11.86 4.47 16.75
N VAL A 144 -12.00 4.72 18.06
CA VAL A 144 -11.07 5.55 18.82
C VAL A 144 -9.75 4.80 19.02
N LEU A 145 -8.69 5.29 18.41
CA LEU A 145 -7.36 4.68 18.49
C LEU A 145 -6.47 5.49 19.43
N SER A 146 -6.25 5.01 20.65
CA SER A 146 -5.53 5.73 21.73
C SER A 146 -4.16 5.12 22.12
N GLY A 147 -3.62 4.17 21.36
CA GLY A 147 -2.34 3.52 21.70
C GLY A 147 -1.10 4.35 21.33
N ASN A 148 0.08 3.91 21.81
CA ASN A 148 1.40 4.50 21.54
C ASN A 148 2.02 3.94 20.24
N THR A 149 1.28 3.96 19.13
CA THR A 149 1.67 3.37 17.86
C THR A 149 1.39 4.30 16.68
N SER A 150 1.50 5.63 16.91
CA SER A 150 1.20 6.63 15.89
C SER A 150 2.28 6.67 14.81
N LEU A 151 3.54 6.82 15.18
CA LEU A 151 4.65 6.96 14.24
C LEU A 151 5.35 5.61 13.98
N PRO A 152 5.54 5.22 12.72
CA PRO A 152 4.93 5.75 11.51
C PRO A 152 3.53 5.16 11.24
N SER A 153 2.73 5.81 10.38
CA SER A 153 1.42 5.30 9.98
C SER A 153 1.54 3.99 9.17
N GLY A 154 1.03 2.89 9.72
CA GLY A 154 1.06 1.58 9.06
C GLY A 154 0.25 1.52 7.77
N HIS A 155 -0.92 2.20 7.72
CA HIS A 155 -1.72 2.34 6.50
C HIS A 155 -0.95 3.08 5.39
N SER A 156 -0.21 4.14 5.76
CA SER A 156 0.62 4.89 4.80
C SER A 156 1.78 4.05 4.28
N ILE A 157 2.45 3.29 5.15
CA ILE A 157 3.49 2.35 4.74
C ILE A 157 2.92 1.35 3.73
N ALA A 158 1.81 0.67 4.05
CA ALA A 158 1.19 -0.33 3.19
C ALA A 158 0.76 0.26 1.84
N THR A 159 0.05 1.39 1.85
CA THR A 159 -0.42 2.08 0.64
C THR A 159 0.74 2.41 -0.28
N PHE A 160 1.78 3.09 0.21
CA PHE A 160 2.91 3.47 -0.63
C PHE A 160 3.80 2.30 -1.01
N THR A 161 3.85 1.21 -0.22
CA THR A 161 4.49 -0.04 -0.64
C THR A 161 3.80 -0.63 -1.87
N ILE A 162 2.47 -0.71 -1.85
CA ILE A 162 1.69 -1.24 -2.97
C ILE A 162 1.81 -0.31 -4.19
N LEU A 163 1.53 0.98 -4.02
CA LEU A 163 1.53 1.95 -5.11
C LEU A 163 2.91 2.14 -5.75
N THR A 164 3.98 2.13 -4.97
CA THR A 164 5.35 2.20 -5.50
C THR A 164 5.71 0.92 -6.27
N SER A 165 5.26 -0.26 -5.78
CA SER A 165 5.43 -1.51 -6.52
C SER A 165 4.68 -1.48 -7.85
N VAL A 166 3.44 -0.96 -7.88
CA VAL A 166 2.64 -0.73 -9.10
C VAL A 166 3.34 0.28 -10.02
N PHE A 167 3.86 1.38 -9.46
CA PHE A 167 4.57 2.40 -10.23
C PHE A 167 5.72 1.81 -11.02
N PHE A 168 6.63 1.08 -10.37
CA PHE A 168 7.79 0.49 -11.05
C PHE A 168 7.44 -0.70 -11.93
N ALA A 169 6.43 -1.48 -11.59
CA ALA A 169 5.97 -2.59 -12.43
C ALA A 169 5.46 -2.11 -13.80
N PHE A 170 4.73 -1.01 -13.81
CA PHE A 170 4.00 -0.52 -14.99
C PHE A 170 4.49 0.84 -15.49
N ILE A 171 5.73 1.23 -15.13
CA ILE A 171 6.30 2.52 -15.55
C ILE A 171 6.41 2.60 -17.07
N PRO A 172 5.82 3.63 -17.72
CA PRO A 172 5.93 3.82 -19.17
C PRO A 172 7.36 4.15 -19.61
N LYS A 173 7.68 3.86 -20.87
CA LYS A 173 9.01 4.16 -21.42
C LYS A 173 9.18 5.65 -21.75
N GLU A 174 8.15 6.27 -22.32
CA GLU A 174 8.18 7.66 -22.73
C GLU A 174 8.10 8.61 -21.54
N LEU A 175 8.95 9.64 -21.51
CA LEU A 175 9.06 10.57 -20.38
C LEU A 175 7.74 11.26 -20.04
N ARG A 176 6.97 11.70 -21.05
CA ARG A 176 5.66 12.33 -20.86
C ARG A 176 4.70 11.44 -20.05
N PHE A 177 4.53 10.18 -20.48
CA PHE A 177 3.65 9.25 -19.80
C PHE A 177 4.21 8.81 -18.45
N LYS A 178 5.53 8.76 -18.28
CA LYS A 178 6.18 8.50 -16.99
C LYS A 178 5.85 9.59 -15.96
N ILE A 179 5.87 10.86 -16.36
CA ILE A 179 5.51 11.97 -15.47
C ILE A 179 4.02 11.89 -15.09
N ILE A 180 3.13 11.67 -16.07
CA ILE A 180 1.69 11.53 -15.81
C ILE A 180 1.45 10.35 -14.86
N TRP A 181 2.10 9.22 -15.08
CA TRP A 181 1.98 8.02 -14.25
C TRP A 181 2.47 8.28 -12.81
N PHE A 182 3.61 8.95 -12.67
CA PHE A 182 4.13 9.34 -11.36
C PHE A 182 3.16 10.26 -10.62
N CYS A 183 2.68 11.32 -11.26
CA CYS A 183 1.74 12.25 -10.64
C CYS A 183 0.44 11.55 -10.26
N SER A 184 -0.10 10.67 -11.11
CA SER A 184 -1.33 9.91 -10.83
C SER A 184 -1.16 9.01 -9.60
N ILE A 185 -0.09 8.24 -9.53
CA ILE A 185 0.21 7.36 -8.38
C ILE A 185 0.41 8.19 -7.10
N LEU A 186 1.13 9.29 -7.19
CA LEU A 186 1.38 10.17 -6.05
C LEU A 186 0.07 10.79 -5.52
N ILE A 187 -0.76 11.35 -6.40
CA ILE A 187 -2.04 11.96 -6.02
C ILE A 187 -2.96 10.93 -5.37
N VAL A 188 -3.14 9.77 -5.99
CA VAL A 188 -3.95 8.67 -5.42
C VAL A 188 -3.40 8.25 -4.06
N GLY A 189 -2.09 8.09 -3.95
CA GLY A 189 -1.44 7.73 -2.69
C GLY A 189 -1.70 8.77 -1.59
N LEU A 190 -1.48 10.05 -1.89
CA LEU A 190 -1.71 11.14 -0.93
C LEU A 190 -3.18 11.22 -0.49
N ILE A 191 -4.13 11.11 -1.42
CA ILE A 191 -5.56 11.08 -1.08
C ILE A 191 -5.84 9.96 -0.08
N ILE A 192 -5.37 8.74 -0.32
CA ILE A 192 -5.62 7.59 0.57
C ILE A 192 -4.96 7.81 1.93
N VAL A 193 -3.69 8.20 1.99
CA VAL A 193 -2.98 8.23 3.27
C VAL A 193 -3.40 9.40 4.16
N PHE A 194 -3.74 10.56 3.58
CA PHE A 194 -4.22 11.70 4.37
C PHE A 194 -5.61 11.47 4.98
N THR A 195 -6.36 10.46 4.53
CA THR A 195 -7.57 10.04 5.25
C THR A 195 -7.25 9.63 6.70
N ARG A 196 -6.00 9.21 7.00
CA ARG A 196 -5.58 8.87 8.38
C ARG A 196 -5.58 10.08 9.31
N VAL A 197 -5.31 11.26 8.77
CA VAL A 197 -5.47 12.54 9.49
C VAL A 197 -6.96 12.91 9.57
N GLY A 198 -7.68 12.73 8.43
CA GLY A 198 -9.12 13.02 8.35
C GLY A 198 -9.97 12.22 9.33
N VAL A 199 -9.64 10.94 9.57
CA VAL A 199 -10.34 10.10 10.56
C VAL A 199 -9.81 10.27 12.00
N GLY A 200 -8.84 11.16 12.24
CA GLY A 200 -8.30 11.43 13.57
C GLY A 200 -7.29 10.40 14.10
N ALA A 201 -6.77 9.52 13.26
CA ALA A 201 -5.97 8.37 13.70
C ALA A 201 -4.46 8.63 13.80
N HIS A 202 -3.92 9.62 13.07
CA HIS A 202 -2.49 9.91 12.92
C HIS A 202 -2.21 11.39 12.72
N TYR A 203 -1.03 11.84 13.13
CA TYR A 203 -0.51 13.16 12.81
C TYR A 203 -0.03 13.23 11.34
N PRO A 204 0.05 14.44 10.73
CA PRO A 204 0.51 14.61 9.35
C PRO A 204 1.90 14.03 9.08
N LEU A 205 2.88 14.23 9.98
CA LEU A 205 4.23 13.68 9.80
C LEU A 205 4.27 12.15 9.89
N ASP A 206 3.42 11.51 10.69
CA ASP A 206 3.31 10.05 10.74
C ASP A 206 2.95 9.48 9.38
N VAL A 207 2.05 10.18 8.68
CA VAL A 207 1.55 9.81 7.35
C VAL A 207 2.64 10.00 6.30
N ILE A 208 3.33 11.14 6.32
CA ILE A 208 4.42 11.46 5.38
C ILE A 208 5.59 10.50 5.57
N ILE A 209 6.07 10.32 6.81
CA ILE A 209 7.17 9.39 7.12
C ILE A 209 6.78 7.96 6.73
N GLY A 210 5.55 7.53 7.07
CA GLY A 210 5.04 6.22 6.68
C GLY A 210 5.04 6.02 5.17
N SER A 211 4.66 7.04 4.39
CA SER A 211 4.66 7.01 2.92
C SER A 211 6.08 6.80 2.36
N ILE A 212 7.07 7.53 2.88
CA ILE A 212 8.46 7.42 2.45
C ILE A 212 9.04 6.04 2.81
N ILE A 213 8.73 5.54 4.01
CA ILE A 213 9.13 4.18 4.44
C ILE A 213 8.49 3.13 3.53
N GLY A 214 7.22 3.32 3.13
CA GLY A 214 6.54 2.45 2.16
C GLY A 214 7.23 2.42 0.80
N CYS A 215 7.66 3.58 0.28
CA CYS A 215 8.47 3.64 -0.94
C CYS A 215 9.79 2.86 -0.79
N THR A 216 10.47 3.02 0.34
CA THR A 216 11.73 2.31 0.64
C THR A 216 11.52 0.80 0.72
N ALA A 217 10.44 0.36 1.38
CA ALA A 217 10.07 -1.05 1.49
C ALA A 217 9.75 -1.67 0.13
N ALA A 218 9.06 -0.94 -0.74
CA ALA A 218 8.77 -1.38 -2.11
C ALA A 218 10.06 -1.60 -2.91
N LEU A 219 10.97 -0.63 -2.91
CA LEU A 219 12.27 -0.75 -3.57
C LEU A 219 13.04 -1.97 -3.02
N ALA A 220 13.16 -2.10 -1.69
CA ALA A 220 13.84 -3.22 -1.07
C ALA A 220 13.25 -4.57 -1.49
N GLY A 221 11.93 -4.71 -1.47
CA GLY A 221 11.24 -5.94 -1.87
C GLY A 221 11.45 -6.29 -3.34
N ILE A 222 11.44 -5.29 -4.25
CA ILE A 222 11.75 -5.49 -5.67
C ILE A 222 13.18 -5.99 -5.83
N PHE A 223 14.17 -5.39 -5.14
CA PHE A 223 15.57 -5.84 -5.19
C PHE A 223 15.77 -7.23 -4.58
N ILE A 224 15.12 -7.56 -3.47
CA ILE A 224 15.12 -8.91 -2.89
C ILE A 224 14.60 -9.91 -3.91
N ASN A 225 13.47 -9.61 -4.54
CA ASN A 225 12.90 -10.50 -5.53
C ASN A 225 13.76 -10.62 -6.80
N LYS A 226 14.39 -9.52 -7.25
CA LYS A 226 15.32 -9.52 -8.40
C LYS A 226 16.50 -10.47 -8.17
N ASN A 227 17.06 -10.50 -6.97
CA ASN A 227 18.26 -11.26 -6.65
C ASN A 227 17.98 -12.71 -6.23
N TYR A 228 16.92 -12.95 -5.44
CA TYR A 228 16.65 -14.24 -4.79
C TYR A 228 15.38 -14.93 -5.29
N ASN A 229 14.40 -14.17 -5.85
CA ASN A 229 13.13 -14.68 -6.40
C ASN A 229 12.41 -15.73 -5.51
N PRO A 230 12.17 -15.45 -4.22
CA PRO A 230 11.68 -16.44 -3.25
C PRO A 230 10.27 -16.96 -3.56
N TRP A 231 9.50 -16.24 -4.37
CA TRP A 231 8.11 -16.51 -4.70
C TRP A 231 7.89 -17.16 -6.07
N ILE A 232 8.93 -17.77 -6.66
CA ILE A 232 8.88 -18.35 -8.02
C ILE A 232 7.73 -19.35 -8.19
N TRP A 233 7.33 -20.01 -7.12
CA TRP A 233 6.24 -21.00 -7.12
C TRP A 233 4.85 -20.40 -7.39
N ILE A 234 4.63 -19.08 -7.23
CA ILE A 234 3.35 -18.38 -7.46
C ILE A 234 2.92 -18.49 -8.93
N GLY A 235 3.86 -18.43 -9.88
CA GLY A 235 3.57 -18.58 -11.30
C GLY A 235 3.23 -20.02 -11.72
N ASN A 236 3.33 -21.00 -10.82
CA ASN A 236 3.08 -22.39 -11.13
C ASN A 236 1.58 -22.73 -11.06
N LYS A 237 0.99 -23.02 -12.22
CA LYS A 237 -0.44 -23.35 -12.33
C LYS A 237 -0.86 -24.59 -11.50
N LYS A 238 0.07 -25.49 -11.18
CA LYS A 238 -0.21 -26.63 -10.26
C LYS A 238 -0.54 -26.17 -8.82
N LYS A 239 -0.13 -24.95 -8.45
CA LYS A 239 -0.39 -24.35 -7.13
C LYS A 239 -1.68 -23.51 -7.09
N TYR A 240 -2.42 -23.40 -8.19
CA TYR A 240 -3.68 -22.64 -8.23
C TYR A 240 -4.73 -23.08 -7.20
N PRO A 241 -4.90 -24.38 -6.85
CA PRO A 241 -5.80 -24.76 -5.77
C PRO A 241 -5.51 -24.06 -4.44
N VAL A 242 -4.24 -23.81 -4.12
CA VAL A 242 -3.84 -23.07 -2.91
C VAL A 242 -4.34 -21.62 -2.97
N PHE A 243 -4.18 -20.95 -4.12
CA PHE A 243 -4.69 -19.58 -4.31
C PHE A 243 -6.23 -19.53 -4.25
N ILE A 244 -6.90 -20.49 -4.86
CA ILE A 244 -8.37 -20.61 -4.81
C ILE A 244 -8.83 -20.70 -3.36
N PHE A 245 -8.20 -21.57 -2.57
CA PHE A 245 -8.54 -21.74 -1.15
C PHE A 245 -8.30 -20.46 -0.33
N VAL A 246 -7.12 -19.85 -0.49
CA VAL A 246 -6.77 -18.58 0.20
C VAL A 246 -7.74 -17.47 -0.19
N MET A 247 -8.04 -17.31 -1.48
CA MET A 247 -9.00 -16.30 -1.96
C MET A 247 -10.42 -16.54 -1.46
N PHE A 248 -10.82 -17.81 -1.28
CA PHE A 248 -12.11 -18.13 -0.70
C PHE A 248 -12.20 -17.69 0.78
N ILE A 249 -11.17 -17.99 1.59
CA ILE A 249 -11.08 -17.50 2.97
C ILE A 249 -11.12 -15.98 3.00
N TRP A 250 -10.41 -15.34 2.07
CA TRP A 250 -10.37 -13.89 1.95
C TRP A 250 -11.74 -13.28 1.60
N ALA A 251 -12.49 -13.93 0.69
CA ALA A 251 -13.86 -13.52 0.37
C ALA A 251 -14.77 -13.59 1.62
N VAL A 252 -14.65 -14.64 2.41
CA VAL A 252 -15.40 -14.75 3.69
C VAL A 252 -15.03 -13.61 4.65
N ALA A 253 -13.74 -13.27 4.77
CA ALA A 253 -13.31 -12.16 5.61
C ALA A 253 -13.87 -10.81 5.13
N LEU A 254 -13.93 -10.56 3.80
CA LEU A 254 -14.55 -9.37 3.22
C LEU A 254 -16.06 -9.33 3.46
N ILE A 255 -16.76 -10.47 3.34
CA ILE A 255 -18.19 -10.57 3.62
C ILE A 255 -18.46 -10.20 5.08
N ASN A 256 -17.66 -10.69 6.02
CA ASN A 256 -17.80 -10.34 7.44
C ASN A 256 -17.61 -8.83 7.67
N LYS A 257 -16.64 -8.19 6.98
CA LYS A 257 -16.47 -6.73 7.03
C LYS A 257 -17.66 -5.98 6.43
N ILE A 258 -18.25 -6.47 5.33
CA ILE A 258 -19.47 -5.90 4.73
C ILE A 258 -20.63 -5.94 5.72
N ILE A 259 -20.86 -7.09 6.37
CA ILE A 259 -21.95 -7.26 7.36
C ILE A 259 -21.76 -6.32 8.56
N ALA A 260 -20.51 -6.10 8.99
CA ALA A 260 -20.19 -5.27 10.16
C ALA A 260 -20.41 -3.77 9.91
N THR A 261 -20.07 -3.24 8.73
CA THR A 261 -19.98 -1.78 8.52
C THR A 261 -20.60 -1.27 7.20
N HIS A 262 -21.00 -2.14 6.28
CA HIS A 262 -21.65 -1.81 4.99
C HIS A 262 -20.89 -0.79 4.11
N LEU A 263 -19.56 -0.66 4.23
CA LEU A 263 -18.77 0.28 3.45
C LEU A 263 -18.70 -0.12 1.98
N VAL A 264 -18.90 0.85 1.08
CA VAL A 264 -18.94 0.62 -0.37
C VAL A 264 -17.64 0.01 -0.90
N ILE A 265 -16.50 0.40 -0.34
CA ILE A 265 -15.19 -0.09 -0.76
C ILE A 265 -15.03 -1.61 -0.57
N PHE A 266 -15.69 -2.21 0.42
CA PHE A 266 -15.63 -3.65 0.65
C PHE A 266 -16.36 -4.45 -0.44
N TYR A 267 -17.47 -3.92 -0.96
CA TYR A 267 -18.18 -4.54 -2.10
C TYR A 267 -17.31 -4.53 -3.36
N PHE A 268 -16.63 -3.42 -3.66
CA PHE A 268 -15.70 -3.36 -4.80
C PHE A 268 -14.51 -4.29 -4.62
N SER A 269 -13.95 -4.36 -3.41
CA SER A 269 -12.86 -5.28 -3.08
C SER A 269 -13.28 -6.73 -3.28
N LEU A 270 -14.45 -7.12 -2.76
CA LEU A 270 -15.01 -8.47 -2.93
C LEU A 270 -15.30 -8.77 -4.41
N ALA A 271 -15.91 -7.86 -5.15
CA ALA A 271 -16.19 -8.03 -6.57
C ALA A 271 -14.90 -8.30 -7.38
N SER A 272 -13.84 -7.51 -7.14
CA SER A 272 -12.54 -7.72 -7.78
C SER A 272 -11.92 -9.08 -7.44
N LEU A 273 -12.01 -9.50 -6.18
CA LEU A 273 -11.52 -10.80 -5.73
C LEU A 273 -12.28 -11.95 -6.41
N VAL A 274 -13.62 -11.87 -6.47
CA VAL A 274 -14.47 -12.88 -7.11
C VAL A 274 -14.18 -13.00 -8.61
N ILE A 275 -13.97 -11.87 -9.31
CA ILE A 275 -13.59 -11.87 -10.73
C ILE A 275 -12.27 -12.62 -10.91
N THR A 276 -11.26 -12.34 -10.07
CA THR A 276 -9.97 -13.02 -10.13
C THR A 276 -10.10 -14.51 -9.83
N LEU A 277 -10.89 -14.85 -8.81
CA LEU A 277 -11.16 -16.24 -8.44
C LEU A 277 -11.78 -17.01 -9.59
N PHE A 278 -12.79 -16.44 -10.24
CA PHE A 278 -13.44 -17.03 -11.43
C PHE A 278 -12.44 -17.28 -12.58
N ILE A 279 -11.55 -16.31 -12.85
CA ILE A 279 -10.53 -16.44 -13.89
C ILE A 279 -9.54 -17.57 -13.55
N ILE A 280 -9.06 -17.63 -12.30
CA ILE A 280 -8.11 -18.68 -11.86
C ILE A 280 -8.74 -20.07 -11.94
N ILE A 281 -10.01 -20.24 -11.51
CA ILE A 281 -10.73 -21.51 -11.60
C ILE A 281 -10.86 -21.94 -13.06
N ASN A 282 -11.29 -21.04 -13.94
CA ASN A 282 -11.44 -21.35 -15.37
C ASN A 282 -10.12 -21.78 -16.03
N ILE A 283 -9.00 -21.12 -15.69
CA ILE A 283 -7.68 -21.50 -16.20
C ILE A 283 -7.24 -22.88 -15.66
N TYR A 284 -7.57 -23.15 -14.39
CA TYR A 284 -7.20 -24.42 -13.77
C TYR A 284 -7.99 -25.60 -14.38
N VAL A 285 -9.31 -25.46 -14.49
CA VAL A 285 -10.20 -26.49 -15.05
C VAL A 285 -9.89 -26.77 -16.52
N LYS A 286 -9.81 -25.74 -17.39
CA LYS A 286 -9.50 -25.89 -18.82
C LYS A 286 -8.16 -26.57 -19.10
N LYS A 287 -7.28 -26.73 -18.13
CA LYS A 287 -6.00 -27.39 -18.27
C LYS A 287 -6.02 -28.86 -17.85
N GLN A 288 -7.11 -29.33 -17.24
CA GLN A 288 -7.33 -30.72 -16.89
C GLN A 288 -7.99 -31.53 -18.03
N TYR A 289 -8.50 -30.84 -19.04
CA TYR A 289 -9.01 -31.39 -20.29
C TYR A 289 -8.12 -30.97 -21.46
#